data_904fe035206dfe101d517b8fd19c4438
#
_entry.id   904fe035206dfe101d517b8fd19c4438
#
_cell.length_a   1.000
_cell.length_b   1.000
_cell.length_c   1.000
_cell.angle_alpha   90.00
_cell.angle_beta   90.00
_cell.angle_gamma   90.00
#
_symmetry.space_group_name_H-M   'P 1'
#
loop_
_entity.id
_entity.type
_entity.pdbx_description
1 polymer ?
#
loop_
_entity_poly.entity_id
_entity_poly.type
_entity_poly.pdbx_seq_one_letter_code
_entity_poly.pdbx_strand_id
1 'polypeptide(L)'
;MKNIQVVLARRPVGKPVPEDFAVREVPVPSPGPGQALIQNQYLSLDAGFRNWMDEDAGDEVLPAMPLDETVMGLTVGRVIESNNDALPVGQLLMGRLGWESYSIASDDFMVPLADDPDTPLSYHLGILGDTGMSAYFGMNDIAKPEPGDTVLVSAAAGAVGYVAGQVARIMGASKVVGICGDDAKAARLIEEVGYDAIINYRTTEMDAALAEHCPAGINVYFDNVGGPLLEPVINHLAPSARVPLCGAVADYTRTEATGPTNLFQLVTKSIRMEGFMTHLQVDRYPEAREALRGWLKDGRLKCFEHMLEGVENAGVAFCDLFAGRNFGKTVVRVRQED
;
A
#
# COMPACT_ATOMS: atom_id res chain seq x y z
N MET A 1 13.86 -29.37 -5.93
CA MET A 1 13.05 -28.14 -5.87
C MET A 1 13.89 -26.99 -6.41
N LYS A 2 13.27 -26.06 -7.11
CA LYS A 2 13.91 -24.86 -7.66
C LYS A 2 13.35 -23.63 -6.93
N ASN A 3 14.19 -22.62 -6.71
CA ASN A 3 13.79 -21.32 -6.25
C ASN A 3 13.63 -20.41 -7.46
N ILE A 4 12.42 -19.93 -7.73
CA ILE A 4 12.16 -18.92 -8.74
C ILE A 4 12.35 -17.55 -8.09
N GLN A 5 13.21 -16.72 -8.68
CA GLN A 5 13.53 -15.39 -8.19
C GLN A 5 13.22 -14.33 -9.25
N VAL A 6 12.67 -13.20 -8.82
CA VAL A 6 12.57 -11.99 -9.64
C VAL A 6 13.63 -11.00 -9.15
N VAL A 7 14.58 -10.68 -10.04
CA VAL A 7 15.71 -9.80 -9.73
C VAL A 7 15.56 -8.44 -10.40
N LEU A 8 16.16 -7.41 -9.80
CA LEU A 8 16.27 -6.08 -10.39
C LEU A 8 17.40 -6.10 -11.45
N ALA A 9 17.04 -6.27 -12.73
CA ALA A 9 17.99 -6.40 -13.82
C ALA A 9 18.60 -5.05 -14.26
N ARG A 10 17.85 -3.97 -14.10
CA ARG A 10 18.32 -2.60 -14.34
C ARG A 10 17.50 -1.60 -13.51
N ARG A 11 18.06 -0.41 -13.30
CA ARG A 11 17.37 0.69 -12.62
C ARG A 11 16.20 1.21 -13.48
N PRO A 12 14.96 1.27 -12.95
CA PRO A 12 13.85 1.85 -13.69
C PRO A 12 14.08 3.36 -13.93
N VAL A 13 13.84 3.81 -15.16
CA VAL A 13 13.84 5.25 -15.48
C VAL A 13 12.40 5.73 -15.59
N GLY A 14 11.96 6.54 -14.63
CA GLY A 14 10.56 6.91 -14.51
C GLY A 14 9.71 5.73 -14.03
N LYS A 15 8.60 5.45 -14.74
CA LYS A 15 7.74 4.29 -14.41
C LYS A 15 8.48 2.98 -14.71
N PRO A 16 8.41 2.00 -13.81
CA PRO A 16 9.02 0.69 -14.09
C PRO A 16 8.36 0.02 -15.28
N VAL A 17 9.16 -0.72 -16.03
CA VAL A 17 8.73 -1.54 -17.17
C VAL A 17 9.18 -2.99 -16.96
N PRO A 18 8.54 -3.99 -17.61
CA PRO A 18 8.85 -5.41 -17.38
C PRO A 18 10.32 -5.75 -17.57
N GLU A 19 11.02 -5.04 -18.48
CA GLU A 19 12.45 -5.26 -18.78
C GLU A 19 13.39 -4.78 -17.67
N ASP A 20 12.89 -4.09 -16.65
CA ASP A 20 13.67 -3.74 -15.45
C ASP A 20 13.87 -4.93 -14.52
N PHE A 21 13.09 -5.99 -14.74
CA PHE A 21 13.08 -7.22 -13.95
C PHE A 21 13.46 -8.43 -14.78
N ALA A 22 14.16 -9.40 -14.16
CA ALA A 22 14.45 -10.68 -14.79
C ALA A 22 14.04 -11.83 -13.86
N VAL A 23 13.55 -12.92 -14.45
CA VAL A 23 13.22 -14.14 -13.72
C VAL A 23 14.41 -15.09 -13.79
N ARG A 24 14.80 -15.67 -12.65
CA ARG A 24 15.86 -16.67 -12.53
C ARG A 24 15.35 -17.92 -11.83
N GLU A 25 15.86 -19.07 -12.25
CA GLU A 25 15.71 -20.32 -11.53
C GLU A 25 17.05 -20.69 -10.91
N VAL A 26 17.09 -20.84 -9.59
CA VAL A 26 18.28 -21.24 -8.84
C VAL A 26 17.97 -22.42 -7.93
N PRO A 27 18.97 -23.16 -7.41
CA PRO A 27 18.71 -24.16 -6.36
C PRO A 27 18.10 -23.51 -5.12
N VAL A 28 17.22 -24.25 -4.43
CA VAL A 28 16.71 -23.81 -3.12
C VAL A 28 17.88 -23.69 -2.14
N PRO A 29 18.10 -22.55 -1.49
CA PRO A 29 19.19 -22.38 -0.55
C PRO A 29 18.96 -23.18 0.74
N SER A 30 20.05 -23.48 1.46
CA SER A 30 19.98 -24.05 2.82
C SER A 30 20.27 -22.97 3.84
N PRO A 31 19.56 -22.95 4.99
CA PRO A 31 19.80 -21.96 6.03
C PRO A 31 21.13 -22.21 6.76
N GLY A 32 21.92 -21.16 6.92
CA GLY A 32 23.12 -21.14 7.75
C GLY A 32 22.78 -21.02 9.26
N PRO A 33 23.80 -20.97 10.14
CA PRO A 33 23.58 -20.77 11.58
C PRO A 33 22.80 -19.47 11.86
N GLY A 34 21.77 -19.54 12.70
CA GLY A 34 20.91 -18.40 13.04
C GLY A 34 19.91 -18.02 11.94
N GLN A 35 19.74 -18.86 10.91
CA GLN A 35 18.83 -18.60 9.78
C GLN A 35 17.74 -19.67 9.69
N ALA A 36 16.67 -19.34 8.97
CA ALA A 36 15.61 -20.26 8.59
C ALA A 36 15.31 -20.15 7.11
N LEU A 37 14.86 -21.26 6.50
CA LEU A 37 14.33 -21.31 5.14
C LEU A 37 12.82 -21.13 5.18
N ILE A 38 12.34 -20.14 4.48
CA ILE A 38 10.93 -19.80 4.38
C ILE A 38 10.41 -20.22 3.00
N GLN A 39 9.34 -21.01 2.97
CA GLN A 39 8.57 -21.23 1.78
C GLN A 39 7.54 -20.09 1.67
N ASN A 40 7.77 -19.17 0.74
CA ASN A 40 6.90 -18.02 0.51
C ASN A 40 5.57 -18.49 -0.07
N GLN A 41 4.46 -17.95 0.43
CA GLN A 41 3.10 -18.27 -0.03
C GLN A 41 2.45 -17.10 -0.73
N TYR A 42 2.70 -15.88 -0.26
CA TYR A 42 2.18 -14.65 -0.84
C TYR A 42 3.23 -13.55 -0.80
N LEU A 43 3.27 -12.74 -1.87
CA LEU A 43 4.10 -11.55 -1.99
C LEU A 43 3.22 -10.31 -2.09
N SER A 44 3.60 -9.27 -1.39
CA SER A 44 3.01 -7.94 -1.50
C SER A 44 3.72 -7.13 -2.59
N LEU A 45 2.94 -6.45 -3.43
CA LEU A 45 3.47 -5.47 -4.35
C LEU A 45 3.04 -4.08 -3.89
N ASP A 46 4.00 -3.25 -3.52
CA ASP A 46 3.79 -1.92 -2.96
C ASP A 46 4.54 -0.88 -3.78
N ALA A 47 3.81 0.14 -4.27
CA ALA A 47 4.38 1.17 -5.14
C ALA A 47 5.57 1.92 -4.48
N GLY A 48 5.56 2.05 -3.15
CA GLY A 48 6.63 2.69 -2.39
C GLY A 48 8.00 2.03 -2.57
N PHE A 49 8.05 0.72 -2.85
CA PHE A 49 9.32 0.03 -3.12
C PHE A 49 10.07 0.57 -4.35
N ARG A 50 9.38 1.28 -5.25
CA ARG A 50 10.03 1.98 -6.37
C ARG A 50 11.12 2.97 -5.89
N ASN A 51 10.92 3.59 -4.73
CA ASN A 51 11.87 4.56 -4.18
C ASN A 51 13.25 3.96 -3.90
N TRP A 52 13.34 2.66 -3.56
CA TRP A 52 14.60 1.98 -3.26
C TRP A 52 15.24 1.28 -4.46
N MET A 53 14.68 1.46 -5.67
CA MET A 53 15.24 0.91 -6.91
C MET A 53 16.23 1.85 -7.60
N ASP A 54 16.34 3.12 -7.18
CA ASP A 54 17.33 4.07 -7.68
C ASP A 54 18.70 3.85 -7.02
N GLU A 55 19.80 4.34 -7.64
CA GLU A 55 21.16 4.03 -7.19
C GLU A 55 21.49 4.62 -5.81
N ASP A 56 21.06 5.87 -5.57
CA ASP A 56 21.33 6.61 -4.33
C ASP A 56 20.08 6.66 -3.42
N ALA A 57 19.21 5.67 -3.51
CA ALA A 57 17.90 5.71 -2.88
C ALA A 57 17.86 5.19 -1.43
N GLY A 58 18.99 4.72 -0.89
CA GLY A 58 19.05 4.24 0.50
C GLY A 58 18.69 5.36 1.49
N ASP A 59 17.84 5.01 2.46
CA ASP A 59 17.43 5.88 3.56
C ASP A 59 17.55 5.17 4.91
N GLU A 60 17.01 5.77 5.98
CA GLU A 60 17.01 5.17 7.32
C GLU A 60 16.11 3.94 7.44
N VAL A 61 15.24 3.70 6.45
CA VAL A 61 14.27 2.58 6.45
C VAL A 61 14.83 1.37 5.71
N LEU A 62 15.38 1.59 4.50
CA LEU A 62 15.90 0.54 3.63
C LEU A 62 17.11 1.01 2.84
N PRO A 63 18.09 0.12 2.56
CA PRO A 63 19.15 0.40 1.61
C PRO A 63 18.59 0.41 0.18
N ALA A 64 19.32 1.05 -0.75
CA ALA A 64 19.05 0.91 -2.18
C ALA A 64 19.14 -0.56 -2.60
N MET A 65 18.18 -1.01 -3.41
CA MET A 65 18.16 -2.40 -3.91
C MET A 65 19.34 -2.63 -4.87
N PRO A 66 20.15 -3.67 -4.67
CA PRO A 66 21.25 -3.98 -5.59
C PRO A 66 20.74 -4.47 -6.95
N LEU A 67 21.50 -4.20 -8.01
CA LEU A 67 21.27 -4.82 -9.30
C LEU A 67 21.62 -6.31 -9.25
N ASP A 68 20.94 -7.09 -10.06
CA ASP A 68 21.10 -8.54 -10.18
C ASP A 68 20.81 -9.34 -8.90
N GLU A 69 20.21 -8.71 -7.89
CA GLU A 69 19.71 -9.38 -6.68
C GLU A 69 18.19 -9.44 -6.67
N THR A 70 17.65 -10.38 -5.87
CA THR A 70 16.22 -10.57 -5.70
C THR A 70 15.57 -9.29 -5.18
N VAL A 71 14.52 -8.84 -5.85
CA VAL A 71 13.77 -7.65 -5.42
C VAL A 71 13.18 -7.89 -4.04
N MET A 72 13.43 -6.98 -3.12
CA MET A 72 12.88 -7.03 -1.77
C MET A 72 11.39 -6.67 -1.76
N GLY A 73 10.62 -7.32 -0.91
CA GLY A 73 9.22 -7.03 -0.67
C GLY A 73 8.72 -7.58 0.65
N LEU A 74 7.47 -7.30 0.98
CA LEU A 74 6.82 -7.96 2.10
C LEU A 74 6.25 -9.30 1.63
N THR A 75 6.48 -10.35 2.41
CA THR A 75 6.00 -11.70 2.11
C THR A 75 5.32 -12.34 3.32
N VAL A 76 4.45 -13.29 3.06
CA VAL A 76 3.94 -14.24 4.04
C VAL A 76 4.36 -15.63 3.62
N GLY A 77 4.94 -16.39 4.55
CA GLY A 77 5.43 -17.73 4.28
C GLY A 77 5.47 -18.61 5.51
N ARG A 78 5.87 -19.85 5.32
CA ARG A 78 6.04 -20.85 6.39
C ARG A 78 7.48 -21.28 6.49
N VAL A 79 7.99 -21.37 7.71
CA VAL A 79 9.31 -21.93 7.99
C VAL A 79 9.30 -23.41 7.67
N ILE A 80 10.17 -23.88 6.78
CA ILE A 80 10.28 -25.30 6.39
C ILE A 80 11.58 -25.96 6.85
N GLU A 81 12.64 -25.17 7.11
CA GLU A 81 13.89 -25.61 7.70
C GLU A 81 14.42 -24.47 8.59
N SER A 82 15.04 -24.79 9.73
CA SER A 82 15.52 -23.74 10.64
C SER A 82 16.76 -24.17 11.42
N ASN A 83 17.72 -23.24 11.50
CA ASN A 83 18.86 -23.23 12.39
C ASN A 83 18.78 -22.03 13.36
N ASN A 84 17.53 -21.54 13.64
CA ASN A 84 17.24 -20.39 14.50
C ASN A 84 16.06 -20.73 15.43
N ASP A 85 16.30 -20.76 16.73
CA ASP A 85 15.26 -21.10 17.72
C ASP A 85 14.09 -20.09 17.76
N ALA A 86 14.33 -18.85 17.34
CA ALA A 86 13.29 -17.82 17.24
C ALA A 86 12.33 -18.01 16.04
N LEU A 87 12.73 -18.83 15.05
CA LEU A 87 11.98 -19.13 13.85
C LEU A 87 11.74 -20.65 13.72
N PRO A 88 10.91 -21.28 14.56
CA PRO A 88 10.72 -22.72 14.55
C PRO A 88 10.04 -23.22 13.29
N VAL A 89 10.38 -24.43 12.85
CA VAL A 89 9.75 -25.09 11.69
C VAL A 89 8.23 -25.16 11.88
N GLY A 90 7.49 -24.87 10.83
CA GLY A 90 6.02 -24.80 10.82
C GLY A 90 5.46 -23.42 11.17
N GLN A 91 6.24 -22.49 11.72
CA GLN A 91 5.78 -21.13 12.01
C GLN A 91 5.39 -20.40 10.74
N LEU A 92 4.18 -19.83 10.73
CA LEU A 92 3.78 -18.80 9.76
C LEU A 92 4.37 -17.46 10.18
N LEU A 93 4.85 -16.71 9.22
CA LEU A 93 5.41 -15.37 9.45
C LEU A 93 5.18 -14.44 8.28
N MET A 94 5.22 -13.16 8.58
CA MET A 94 5.33 -12.07 7.61
C MET A 94 6.67 -11.39 7.81
N GLY A 95 7.34 -11.02 6.73
CA GLY A 95 8.61 -10.31 6.84
C GLY A 95 9.05 -9.62 5.55
N ARG A 96 10.17 -8.91 5.65
CA ARG A 96 10.86 -8.34 4.49
C ARG A 96 11.77 -9.41 3.88
N LEU A 97 11.26 -10.06 2.85
CA LEU A 97 11.94 -11.13 2.12
C LEU A 97 12.05 -10.75 0.63
N GLY A 98 12.40 -11.71 -0.21
CA GLY A 98 12.54 -11.49 -1.65
C GLY A 98 11.28 -11.82 -2.46
N TRP A 99 11.19 -11.29 -3.68
CA TRP A 99 10.26 -11.80 -4.68
C TRP A 99 10.75 -13.13 -5.22
N GLU A 100 10.57 -14.16 -4.44
CA GLU A 100 11.07 -15.50 -4.73
C GLU A 100 10.20 -16.58 -4.07
N SER A 101 10.39 -17.84 -4.51
CA SER A 101 9.60 -18.95 -3.96
C SER A 101 10.07 -19.37 -2.58
N TYR A 102 11.37 -19.27 -2.31
CA TYR A 102 11.99 -19.64 -1.04
C TYR A 102 12.99 -18.57 -0.64
N SER A 103 12.90 -18.07 0.59
CA SER A 103 13.80 -17.06 1.13
C SER A 103 14.55 -17.56 2.35
N ILE A 104 15.79 -17.09 2.51
CA ILE A 104 16.51 -17.20 3.78
C ILE A 104 16.15 -16.00 4.65
N ALA A 105 15.80 -16.26 5.91
CA ALA A 105 15.48 -15.25 6.91
C ALA A 105 16.32 -15.41 8.17
N SER A 106 16.66 -14.29 8.81
CA SER A 106 17.03 -14.19 10.22
C SER A 106 15.78 -13.72 11.00
N ASP A 107 15.89 -13.53 12.31
CA ASP A 107 14.80 -13.01 13.13
C ASP A 107 14.53 -11.50 12.96
N ASP A 108 15.42 -10.79 12.26
CA ASP A 108 15.23 -9.36 11.96
C ASP A 108 14.01 -9.13 11.08
N PHE A 109 13.12 -8.24 11.51
CA PHE A 109 11.90 -7.83 10.78
C PHE A 109 10.91 -8.96 10.46
N MET A 110 10.94 -10.07 11.20
CA MET A 110 10.00 -11.17 11.10
C MET A 110 8.88 -11.01 12.12
N VAL A 111 7.63 -11.10 11.66
CA VAL A 111 6.43 -11.03 12.49
C VAL A 111 5.75 -12.39 12.46
N PRO A 112 5.76 -13.14 13.59
CA PRO A 112 5.01 -14.38 13.70
C PRO A 112 3.51 -14.15 13.49
N LEU A 113 2.87 -15.02 12.71
CA LEU A 113 1.45 -15.00 12.45
C LEU A 113 0.77 -16.21 13.12
N ALA A 114 -0.46 -15.98 13.60
CA ALA A 114 -1.31 -17.07 14.02
C ALA A 114 -1.83 -17.83 12.78
N ASP A 115 -1.93 -19.15 12.90
CA ASP A 115 -2.59 -19.99 11.89
C ASP A 115 -4.10 -19.93 12.17
N ASP A 116 -4.74 -18.87 11.66
CA ASP A 116 -6.16 -18.59 11.85
C ASP A 116 -6.92 -18.93 10.56
N PRO A 117 -7.73 -20.02 10.54
CA PRO A 117 -8.42 -20.45 9.35
C PRO A 117 -9.50 -19.45 8.87
N ASP A 118 -9.94 -18.54 9.73
CA ASP A 118 -10.95 -17.52 9.41
C ASP A 118 -10.35 -16.28 8.79
N THR A 119 -9.01 -16.14 8.81
CA THR A 119 -8.28 -14.99 8.25
C THR A 119 -7.39 -15.44 7.10
N PRO A 120 -7.70 -15.08 5.84
CA PRO A 120 -6.82 -15.35 4.71
C PRO A 120 -5.41 -14.77 4.94
N LEU A 121 -4.36 -15.56 4.68
CA LEU A 121 -2.98 -15.15 4.91
C LEU A 121 -2.58 -13.90 4.12
N SER A 122 -3.12 -13.72 2.92
CA SER A 122 -2.90 -12.53 2.09
C SER A 122 -3.34 -11.22 2.78
N TYR A 123 -4.33 -11.27 3.68
CA TYR A 123 -4.79 -10.10 4.42
C TYR A 123 -3.68 -9.46 5.27
N HIS A 124 -2.71 -10.26 5.73
CA HIS A 124 -1.55 -9.74 6.48
C HIS A 124 -0.61 -8.87 5.63
N LEU A 125 -0.68 -8.98 4.30
CA LEU A 125 0.06 -8.13 3.36
C LEU A 125 -0.72 -6.88 2.91
N GLY A 126 -2.00 -6.80 3.27
CA GLY A 126 -2.91 -5.74 2.84
C GLY A 126 -3.68 -5.14 4.01
N ILE A 127 -4.95 -5.50 4.11
CA ILE A 127 -5.91 -4.89 5.04
C ILE A 127 -5.56 -5.06 6.53
N LEU A 128 -4.88 -6.14 6.92
CA LEU A 128 -4.34 -6.38 8.27
C LEU A 128 -2.83 -6.12 8.36
N GLY A 129 -2.22 -5.65 7.28
CA GLY A 129 -0.82 -5.29 7.16
C GLY A 129 -0.64 -3.79 6.96
N ASP A 130 0.47 -3.42 6.34
CA ASP A 130 0.93 -2.04 6.24
C ASP A 130 -0.07 -1.08 5.60
N THR A 131 -0.78 -1.51 4.54
CA THR A 131 -1.77 -0.65 3.85
C THR A 131 -3.04 -0.41 4.69
N GLY A 132 -3.49 -1.41 5.44
CA GLY A 132 -4.59 -1.23 6.39
C GLY A 132 -4.20 -0.37 7.58
N MET A 133 -2.96 -0.54 8.10
CA MET A 133 -2.40 0.31 9.15
C MET A 133 -2.29 1.76 8.70
N SER A 134 -1.85 2.01 7.45
CA SER A 134 -1.77 3.35 6.87
C SER A 134 -3.15 4.03 6.85
N ALA A 135 -4.17 3.31 6.40
CA ALA A 135 -5.54 3.82 6.41
C ALA A 135 -6.05 4.08 7.84
N TYR A 136 -5.80 3.15 8.76
CA TYR A 136 -6.22 3.27 10.15
C TYR A 136 -5.57 4.48 10.85
N PHE A 137 -4.24 4.54 10.89
CA PHE A 137 -3.53 5.60 11.60
C PHE A 137 -3.76 6.97 10.96
N GLY A 138 -3.73 7.07 9.63
CA GLY A 138 -4.03 8.32 8.94
C GLY A 138 -5.43 8.85 9.26
N MET A 139 -6.43 7.97 9.33
CA MET A 139 -7.80 8.35 9.70
C MET A 139 -7.97 8.59 11.20
N ASN A 140 -7.45 7.70 12.06
CA ASN A 140 -7.66 7.76 13.50
C ASN A 140 -6.86 8.87 14.20
N ASP A 141 -5.62 9.10 13.76
CA ASP A 141 -4.72 10.00 14.49
C ASP A 141 -4.70 11.41 13.91
N ILE A 142 -4.82 11.56 12.58
CA ILE A 142 -4.65 12.83 11.88
C ILE A 142 -5.98 13.35 11.35
N ALA A 143 -6.67 12.57 10.53
CA ALA A 143 -7.91 12.95 9.86
C ALA A 143 -9.07 13.17 10.84
N LYS A 144 -9.30 12.22 11.71
CA LYS A 144 -10.39 12.23 12.73
C LYS A 144 -11.72 12.70 12.15
N PRO A 145 -12.28 11.97 11.17
CA PRO A 145 -13.51 12.40 10.53
C PRO A 145 -14.66 12.45 11.53
N GLU A 146 -15.50 13.48 11.38
CA GLU A 146 -16.65 13.76 12.26
C GLU A 146 -17.94 13.80 11.45
N PRO A 147 -19.13 13.66 12.10
CA PRO A 147 -20.41 13.89 11.43
C PRO A 147 -20.49 15.30 10.82
N GLY A 148 -20.85 15.38 9.55
CA GLY A 148 -20.83 16.59 8.75
C GLY A 148 -19.64 16.72 7.82
N ASP A 149 -18.55 15.99 8.07
CA ASP A 149 -17.34 16.05 7.24
C ASP A 149 -17.55 15.46 5.83
N THR A 150 -16.98 16.15 4.87
CA THR A 150 -16.68 15.63 3.52
C THR A 150 -15.23 15.16 3.50
N VAL A 151 -15.02 13.88 3.25
CA VAL A 151 -13.70 13.25 3.11
C VAL A 151 -13.40 13.01 1.64
N LEU A 152 -12.26 13.51 1.17
CA LEU A 152 -11.71 13.20 -0.15
C LEU A 152 -10.55 12.23 0.01
N VAL A 153 -10.46 11.21 -0.86
CA VAL A 153 -9.37 10.22 -0.87
C VAL A 153 -8.76 10.15 -2.25
N SER A 154 -7.46 10.42 -2.39
CA SER A 154 -6.75 10.21 -3.65
C SER A 154 -6.33 8.75 -3.82
N ALA A 155 -6.14 8.30 -5.07
CA ALA A 155 -5.91 6.90 -5.43
C ALA A 155 -6.93 5.95 -4.75
N ALA A 156 -8.20 6.32 -4.78
CA ALA A 156 -9.28 5.65 -4.06
C ALA A 156 -9.42 4.14 -4.37
N ALA A 157 -9.03 3.70 -5.58
CA ALA A 157 -9.04 2.29 -5.97
C ALA A 157 -7.75 1.54 -5.61
N GLY A 158 -6.77 2.20 -5.02
CA GLY A 158 -5.51 1.59 -4.57
C GLY A 158 -5.63 0.89 -3.23
N ALA A 159 -4.54 0.21 -2.83
CA ALA A 159 -4.49 -0.64 -1.62
C ALA A 159 -4.84 0.10 -0.31
N VAL A 160 -4.41 1.35 -0.15
CA VAL A 160 -4.75 2.19 1.01
C VAL A 160 -6.08 2.89 0.79
N GLY A 161 -6.32 3.43 -0.43
CA GLY A 161 -7.46 4.30 -0.71
C GLY A 161 -8.82 3.64 -0.44
N TYR A 162 -9.02 2.39 -0.91
CA TYR A 162 -10.30 1.71 -0.68
C TYR A 162 -10.56 1.40 0.80
N VAL A 163 -9.51 1.21 1.58
CA VAL A 163 -9.63 1.03 3.05
C VAL A 163 -9.93 2.37 3.71
N ALA A 164 -9.16 3.42 3.36
CA ALA A 164 -9.32 4.75 3.95
C ALA A 164 -10.74 5.31 3.77
N GLY A 165 -11.35 5.15 2.58
CA GLY A 165 -12.73 5.57 2.36
C GLY A 165 -13.74 4.84 3.25
N GLN A 166 -13.58 3.53 3.44
CA GLN A 166 -14.42 2.74 4.34
C GLN A 166 -14.21 3.13 5.81
N VAL A 167 -12.95 3.30 6.23
CA VAL A 167 -12.62 3.72 7.60
C VAL A 167 -13.19 5.11 7.89
N ALA A 168 -13.09 6.06 6.94
CA ALA A 168 -13.72 7.37 7.07
C ALA A 168 -15.23 7.25 7.35
N ARG A 169 -15.92 6.39 6.60
CA ARG A 169 -17.36 6.13 6.80
C ARG A 169 -17.66 5.50 8.16
N ILE A 170 -16.87 4.50 8.57
CA ILE A 170 -17.00 3.83 9.87
C ILE A 170 -16.83 4.82 11.02
N MET A 171 -15.94 5.80 10.87
CA MET A 171 -15.67 6.84 11.87
C MET A 171 -16.67 7.99 11.87
N GLY A 172 -17.60 8.05 10.90
CA GLY A 172 -18.72 9.00 10.93
C GLY A 172 -18.71 10.06 9.84
N ALA A 173 -17.80 10.01 8.86
CA ALA A 173 -17.84 10.92 7.72
C ALA A 173 -19.22 10.91 7.03
N SER A 174 -19.78 12.10 6.79
CA SER A 174 -21.10 12.23 6.15
C SER A 174 -21.04 12.02 4.65
N LYS A 175 -19.90 12.35 4.03
CA LYS A 175 -19.66 12.18 2.59
C LYS A 175 -18.23 11.70 2.35
N VAL A 176 -18.07 10.71 1.48
CA VAL A 176 -16.76 10.17 1.07
C VAL A 176 -16.66 10.22 -0.44
N VAL A 177 -15.74 11.05 -0.94
CA VAL A 177 -15.46 11.24 -2.36
C VAL A 177 -14.10 10.64 -2.67
N GLY A 178 -13.96 9.95 -3.79
CA GLY A 178 -12.70 9.37 -4.22
C GLY A 178 -12.19 9.97 -5.52
N ILE A 179 -10.88 9.89 -5.74
CA ILE A 179 -10.24 10.21 -7.01
C ILE A 179 -9.59 8.95 -7.56
N CYS A 180 -9.93 8.58 -8.79
CA CYS A 180 -9.28 7.50 -9.54
C CYS A 180 -9.16 7.85 -11.01
N GLY A 181 -8.54 7.02 -11.84
CA GLY A 181 -8.30 7.30 -13.26
C GLY A 181 -8.98 6.32 -14.20
N ASP A 182 -10.09 5.70 -13.79
CA ASP A 182 -10.77 4.67 -14.57
C ASP A 182 -12.25 4.58 -14.17
N ASP A 183 -13.16 4.62 -15.16
CA ASP A 183 -14.61 4.67 -14.92
C ASP A 183 -15.17 3.32 -14.41
N ALA A 184 -14.59 2.19 -14.84
CA ALA A 184 -15.02 0.89 -14.33
C ALA A 184 -14.66 0.73 -12.86
N LYS A 185 -13.48 1.23 -12.44
CA LYS A 185 -13.10 1.29 -11.02
C LYS A 185 -13.97 2.27 -10.25
N ALA A 186 -14.33 3.40 -10.85
CA ALA A 186 -15.24 4.37 -10.23
C ALA A 186 -16.58 3.72 -9.88
N ALA A 187 -17.17 2.98 -10.82
CA ALA A 187 -18.41 2.25 -10.58
C ALA A 187 -18.28 1.26 -9.42
N ARG A 188 -17.21 0.46 -9.41
CA ARG A 188 -16.94 -0.50 -8.31
C ARG A 188 -16.72 0.18 -6.96
N LEU A 189 -16.05 1.32 -6.92
CA LEU A 189 -15.85 2.09 -5.68
C LEU A 189 -17.19 2.56 -5.09
N ILE A 190 -18.13 2.98 -5.92
CA ILE A 190 -19.46 3.37 -5.49
C ILE A 190 -20.27 2.15 -5.05
N GLU A 191 -20.36 1.12 -5.88
CA GLU A 191 -21.26 -0.01 -5.69
C GLU A 191 -20.77 -1.00 -4.61
N GLU A 192 -19.47 -1.31 -4.62
CA GLU A 192 -18.90 -2.35 -3.78
C GLU A 192 -18.25 -1.80 -2.50
N VAL A 193 -17.58 -0.62 -2.58
CA VAL A 193 -16.81 -0.04 -1.47
C VAL A 193 -17.62 0.97 -0.68
N GLY A 194 -18.56 1.68 -1.32
CA GLY A 194 -19.47 2.61 -0.65
C GLY A 194 -19.00 4.07 -0.66
N TYR A 195 -18.26 4.48 -1.67
CA TYR A 195 -18.02 5.90 -1.96
C TYR A 195 -19.29 6.57 -2.46
N ASP A 196 -19.52 7.82 -2.10
CA ASP A 196 -20.70 8.59 -2.54
C ASP A 196 -20.51 9.13 -3.97
N ALA A 197 -19.28 9.47 -4.33
CA ALA A 197 -18.91 9.95 -5.66
C ALA A 197 -17.44 9.66 -5.96
N ILE A 198 -17.12 9.56 -7.24
CA ILE A 198 -15.75 9.38 -7.72
C ILE A 198 -15.45 10.39 -8.83
N ILE A 199 -14.30 11.06 -8.72
CA ILE A 199 -13.75 11.95 -9.73
C ILE A 199 -12.74 11.18 -10.55
N ASN A 200 -12.98 11.05 -11.87
CA ASN A 200 -12.00 10.49 -12.79
C ASN A 200 -11.06 11.61 -13.26
N TYR A 201 -9.86 11.69 -12.71
CA TYR A 201 -8.88 12.74 -13.01
C TYR A 201 -8.38 12.75 -14.46
N ARG A 202 -8.62 11.70 -15.24
CA ARG A 202 -8.20 11.62 -16.64
C ARG A 202 -9.20 12.24 -17.60
N THR A 203 -10.46 12.30 -17.21
CA THR A 203 -11.57 12.72 -18.09
C THR A 203 -12.28 13.98 -17.60
N THR A 204 -11.99 14.42 -16.36
CA THR A 204 -12.69 15.54 -15.73
C THR A 204 -11.71 16.64 -15.34
N GLU A 205 -12.10 17.89 -15.53
CA GLU A 205 -11.36 19.05 -15.03
C GLU A 205 -11.49 19.07 -13.48
N MET A 206 -10.36 19.12 -12.77
CA MET A 206 -10.32 18.84 -11.34
C MET A 206 -11.04 19.89 -10.50
N ASP A 207 -10.80 21.19 -10.74
CA ASP A 207 -11.43 22.25 -9.94
C ASP A 207 -12.97 22.24 -10.09
N ALA A 208 -13.49 22.04 -11.32
CA ALA A 208 -14.92 21.95 -11.57
C ALA A 208 -15.53 20.72 -10.86
N ALA A 209 -14.87 19.56 -10.95
CA ALA A 209 -15.35 18.33 -10.30
C ALA A 209 -15.32 18.43 -8.77
N LEU A 210 -14.30 19.05 -8.21
CA LEU A 210 -14.22 19.28 -6.77
C LEU A 210 -15.30 20.24 -6.30
N ALA A 211 -15.57 21.31 -7.05
CA ALA A 211 -16.68 22.23 -6.75
C ALA A 211 -18.05 21.55 -6.81
N GLU A 212 -18.26 20.64 -7.78
CA GLU A 212 -19.50 19.88 -7.93
C GLU A 212 -19.69 18.86 -6.79
N HIS A 213 -18.65 18.06 -6.54
CA HIS A 213 -18.76 16.95 -5.58
C HIS A 213 -18.49 17.35 -4.13
N CYS A 214 -17.81 18.47 -3.89
CA CYS A 214 -17.50 18.99 -2.56
C CYS A 214 -17.91 20.46 -2.39
N PRO A 215 -19.18 20.84 -2.64
CA PRO A 215 -19.62 22.25 -2.69
C PRO A 215 -19.47 22.99 -1.36
N ALA A 216 -19.46 22.29 -0.22
CA ALA A 216 -19.23 22.86 1.11
C ALA A 216 -17.73 22.89 1.50
N GLY A 217 -16.84 22.46 0.62
CA GLY A 217 -15.42 22.27 0.87
C GLY A 217 -15.09 20.87 1.41
N ILE A 218 -13.80 20.57 1.44
CA ILE A 218 -13.23 19.28 1.86
C ILE A 218 -12.70 19.42 3.29
N ASN A 219 -13.26 18.68 4.24
CA ASN A 219 -12.86 18.73 5.64
C ASN A 219 -11.66 17.83 5.93
N VAL A 220 -11.55 16.69 5.19
CA VAL A 220 -10.43 15.77 5.25
C VAL A 220 -9.99 15.41 3.84
N TYR A 221 -8.70 15.51 3.59
CA TYR A 221 -8.09 14.99 2.37
C TYR A 221 -7.04 13.95 2.71
N PHE A 222 -7.34 12.68 2.45
CA PHE A 222 -6.39 11.58 2.62
C PHE A 222 -5.55 11.46 1.35
N ASP A 223 -4.29 11.90 1.44
CA ASP A 223 -3.42 11.98 0.26
C ASP A 223 -2.47 10.79 0.13
N ASN A 224 -2.65 10.04 -0.97
CA ASN A 224 -1.78 8.95 -1.40
C ASN A 224 -0.94 9.34 -2.64
N VAL A 225 -1.18 10.50 -3.24
CA VAL A 225 -0.68 10.85 -4.58
C VAL A 225 0.33 11.98 -4.57
N GLY A 226 0.08 13.04 -3.80
CA GLY A 226 0.94 14.23 -3.82
C GLY A 226 0.96 14.95 -5.19
N GLY A 227 2.10 15.56 -5.49
CA GLY A 227 2.38 16.16 -6.81
C GLY A 227 1.35 17.17 -7.29
N PRO A 228 1.04 17.19 -8.61
CA PRO A 228 0.12 18.18 -9.20
C PRO A 228 -1.31 18.11 -8.70
N LEU A 229 -1.73 16.97 -8.11
CA LEU A 229 -3.09 16.84 -7.59
C LEU A 229 -3.31 17.66 -6.32
N LEU A 230 -2.24 17.90 -5.55
CA LEU A 230 -2.35 18.58 -4.26
C LEU A 230 -2.80 20.04 -4.41
N GLU A 231 -2.34 20.76 -5.43
CA GLU A 231 -2.65 22.17 -5.62
C GLU A 231 -4.14 22.46 -5.84
N PRO A 232 -4.86 21.83 -6.79
CA PRO A 232 -6.29 22.02 -6.93
C PRO A 232 -7.06 21.59 -5.69
N VAL A 233 -6.65 20.50 -5.02
CA VAL A 233 -7.33 20.07 -3.77
C VAL A 233 -7.19 21.11 -2.67
N ILE A 234 -6.03 21.76 -2.48
CA ILE A 234 -5.83 22.83 -1.49
C ILE A 234 -6.83 23.98 -1.71
N ASN A 235 -7.16 24.32 -2.97
CA ASN A 235 -8.13 25.37 -3.27
C ASN A 235 -9.52 25.06 -2.68
N HIS A 236 -9.90 23.79 -2.64
CA HIS A 236 -11.22 23.33 -2.20
C HIS A 236 -11.26 22.84 -0.74
N LEU A 237 -10.15 22.91 0.01
CA LEU A 237 -10.16 22.58 1.43
C LEU A 237 -11.01 23.56 2.24
N ALA A 238 -11.82 23.03 3.13
CA ALA A 238 -12.59 23.81 4.10
C ALA A 238 -11.66 24.45 5.16
N PRO A 239 -12.09 25.50 5.87
CA PRO A 239 -11.35 25.98 7.04
C PRO A 239 -11.11 24.87 8.07
N SER A 240 -9.93 24.84 8.66
CA SER A 240 -9.47 23.82 9.62
C SER A 240 -9.44 22.39 9.07
N ALA A 241 -9.34 22.21 7.76
CA ALA A 241 -9.21 20.90 7.14
C ALA A 241 -7.97 20.15 7.64
N ARG A 242 -8.05 18.82 7.62
CA ARG A 242 -7.00 17.89 8.05
C ARG A 242 -6.54 17.08 6.85
N VAL A 243 -5.22 17.03 6.63
CA VAL A 243 -4.63 16.35 5.46
C VAL A 243 -3.55 15.37 5.93
N PRO A 244 -3.91 14.09 6.18
CA PRO A 244 -2.90 13.05 6.34
C PRO A 244 -2.19 12.79 5.00
N LEU A 245 -0.87 12.97 4.98
CA LEU A 245 0.00 12.68 3.85
C LEU A 245 0.53 11.26 4.02
N CYS A 246 -0.08 10.31 3.31
CA CYS A 246 0.22 8.88 3.39
C CYS A 246 1.25 8.43 2.36
N GLY A 247 1.27 9.07 1.19
CA GLY A 247 2.16 8.72 0.11
C GLY A 247 2.21 9.80 -0.97
N ALA A 248 3.17 9.65 -1.87
CA ALA A 248 3.39 10.58 -2.98
C ALA A 248 3.64 9.81 -4.28
N VAL A 249 2.71 8.90 -4.65
CA VAL A 249 2.90 7.99 -5.79
C VAL A 249 3.17 8.73 -7.10
N ALA A 250 2.72 9.99 -7.23
CA ALA A 250 3.04 10.83 -8.38
C ALA A 250 4.54 11.17 -8.46
N ASP A 251 5.23 11.20 -7.34
CA ASP A 251 6.65 11.59 -7.26
C ASP A 251 7.60 10.40 -7.32
N TYR A 252 7.15 9.16 -7.03
CA TYR A 252 7.99 7.95 -7.06
C TYR A 252 8.63 7.66 -8.43
N THR A 253 8.13 8.26 -9.50
CA THR A 253 8.60 8.04 -10.86
C THR A 253 9.08 9.30 -11.56
N ARG A 254 9.26 10.41 -10.82
CA ARG A 254 9.64 11.71 -11.38
C ARG A 254 11.12 11.99 -11.16
N THR A 255 11.70 12.68 -12.11
CA THR A 255 13.06 13.21 -12.03
C THR A 255 13.13 14.60 -11.41
N GLU A 256 11.99 15.31 -11.37
CA GLU A 256 11.89 16.65 -10.79
C GLU A 256 10.70 16.71 -9.81
N ALA A 257 10.97 17.13 -8.59
CA ALA A 257 9.94 17.35 -7.59
C ALA A 257 9.08 18.56 -7.98
N THR A 258 7.75 18.39 -7.92
CA THR A 258 6.79 19.48 -8.11
C THR A 258 5.90 19.58 -6.88
N GLY A 259 5.80 20.77 -6.30
CA GLY A 259 4.94 21.04 -5.16
C GLY A 259 3.88 22.09 -5.47
N PRO A 260 2.86 22.25 -4.60
CA PRO A 260 1.83 23.26 -4.75
C PRO A 260 2.38 24.67 -4.55
N THR A 261 1.92 25.61 -5.36
CA THR A 261 2.30 27.03 -5.28
C THR A 261 1.39 27.81 -4.33
N ASN A 262 0.27 27.24 -3.89
CA ASN A 262 -0.79 27.89 -3.12
C ASN A 262 -0.76 27.58 -1.61
N LEU A 263 0.39 27.20 -1.05
CA LEU A 263 0.55 26.84 0.38
C LEU A 263 0.10 27.93 1.35
N PHE A 264 0.03 29.20 0.94
CA PHE A 264 -0.47 30.28 1.79
C PHE A 264 -1.94 30.06 2.21
N GLN A 265 -2.70 29.26 1.45
CA GLN A 265 -4.06 28.88 1.86
C GLN A 265 -4.10 28.05 3.15
N LEU A 266 -3.03 27.33 3.47
CA LEU A 266 -2.94 26.60 4.74
C LEU A 266 -2.99 27.58 5.92
N VAL A 267 -2.33 28.72 5.78
CA VAL A 267 -2.35 29.78 6.81
C VAL A 267 -3.73 30.42 6.90
N THR A 268 -4.29 30.88 5.77
CA THR A 268 -5.56 31.62 5.75
C THR A 268 -6.76 30.77 6.17
N LYS A 269 -6.71 29.45 5.96
CA LYS A 269 -7.77 28.51 6.32
C LYS A 269 -7.45 27.68 7.57
N SER A 270 -6.29 27.90 8.22
CA SER A 270 -5.83 27.12 9.40
C SER A 270 -5.79 25.62 9.13
N ILE A 271 -5.31 25.20 7.95
CA ILE A 271 -5.26 23.81 7.54
C ILE A 271 -4.07 23.10 8.20
N ARG A 272 -4.28 21.88 8.67
CA ARG A 272 -3.21 21.00 9.16
C ARG A 272 -2.89 19.93 8.11
N MET A 273 -1.63 19.91 7.66
CA MET A 273 -1.06 18.84 6.83
C MET A 273 -0.01 18.10 7.64
N GLU A 274 -0.07 16.78 7.65
CA GLU A 274 0.81 15.95 8.48
C GLU A 274 1.20 14.67 7.76
N GLY A 275 2.53 14.46 7.60
CA GLY A 275 3.09 13.21 7.14
C GLY A 275 3.18 12.19 8.28
N PHE A 276 3.04 10.92 7.96
CA PHE A 276 3.18 9.83 8.93
C PHE A 276 3.74 8.57 8.27
N MET A 277 4.39 7.75 9.09
CA MET A 277 4.96 6.47 8.66
C MET A 277 4.44 5.37 9.58
N THR A 278 3.91 4.30 9.02
CA THR A 278 3.35 3.18 9.79
C THR A 278 4.41 2.49 10.65
N HIS A 279 5.61 2.29 10.13
CA HIS A 279 6.69 1.62 10.88
C HIS A 279 7.12 2.36 12.16
N LEU A 280 6.80 3.63 12.32
CA LEU A 280 6.98 4.38 13.57
C LEU A 280 5.86 4.10 14.60
N GLN A 281 4.84 3.32 14.23
CA GLN A 281 3.67 2.99 15.05
C GLN A 281 3.60 1.48 15.38
N VAL A 282 4.72 0.74 15.26
CA VAL A 282 4.74 -0.73 15.41
C VAL A 282 4.13 -1.20 16.73
N ASP A 283 4.40 -0.51 17.83
CA ASP A 283 3.85 -0.82 19.15
C ASP A 283 2.31 -0.76 19.20
N ARG A 284 1.69 -0.01 18.29
CA ARG A 284 0.24 0.16 18.16
C ARG A 284 -0.41 -0.72 17.08
N TYR A 285 0.37 -1.53 16.37
CA TYR A 285 -0.18 -2.45 15.38
C TYR A 285 -1.23 -3.42 15.92
N PRO A 286 -1.11 -3.97 17.16
CA PRO A 286 -2.18 -4.79 17.72
C PRO A 286 -3.52 -4.06 17.85
N GLU A 287 -3.52 -2.80 18.28
CA GLU A 287 -4.71 -1.93 18.36
C GLU A 287 -5.40 -1.82 16.98
N ALA A 288 -4.63 -1.44 15.97
CA ALA A 288 -5.15 -1.24 14.62
C ALA A 288 -5.67 -2.56 14.00
N ARG A 289 -4.93 -3.67 14.18
CA ARG A 289 -5.37 -4.99 13.70
C ARG A 289 -6.65 -5.46 14.36
N GLU A 290 -6.81 -5.23 15.65
CA GLU A 290 -8.04 -5.58 16.37
C GLU A 290 -9.25 -4.81 15.82
N ALA A 291 -9.11 -3.49 15.63
CA ALA A 291 -10.16 -2.67 15.05
C ALA A 291 -10.53 -3.12 13.62
N LEU A 292 -9.53 -3.30 12.75
CA LEU A 292 -9.73 -3.73 11.36
C LEU A 292 -10.38 -5.12 11.27
N ARG A 293 -9.92 -6.10 12.08
CA ARG A 293 -10.54 -7.43 12.18
C ARG A 293 -11.97 -7.35 12.67
N GLY A 294 -12.25 -6.54 13.68
CA GLY A 294 -13.61 -6.31 14.18
C GLY A 294 -14.52 -5.80 13.07
N TRP A 295 -14.10 -4.80 12.31
CA TRP A 295 -14.89 -4.25 11.22
C TRP A 295 -15.06 -5.20 10.03
N LEU A 296 -14.05 -6.03 9.73
CA LEU A 296 -14.17 -7.11 8.74
C LEU A 296 -15.20 -8.15 9.18
N LYS A 297 -15.12 -8.60 10.42
CA LYS A 297 -16.04 -9.59 10.99
C LYS A 297 -17.49 -9.09 11.02
N ASP A 298 -17.68 -7.81 11.33
CA ASP A 298 -19.00 -7.16 11.36
C ASP A 298 -19.52 -6.80 9.97
N GLY A 299 -18.73 -7.01 8.92
CA GLY A 299 -19.08 -6.67 7.53
C GLY A 299 -19.09 -5.16 7.23
N ARG A 300 -18.60 -4.32 8.16
CA ARG A 300 -18.46 -2.87 7.96
C ARG A 300 -17.25 -2.51 7.10
N LEU A 301 -16.25 -3.37 7.05
CA LEU A 301 -15.06 -3.25 6.22
C LEU A 301 -15.01 -4.44 5.26
N LYS A 302 -14.71 -4.17 3.99
CA LYS A 302 -14.55 -5.19 2.95
C LYS A 302 -13.13 -5.18 2.44
N CYS A 303 -12.56 -6.35 2.17
CA CYS A 303 -11.23 -6.50 1.58
C CYS A 303 -11.34 -6.70 0.06
N PHE A 304 -10.48 -6.02 -0.68
CA PHE A 304 -10.34 -6.16 -2.13
C PHE A 304 -8.88 -6.42 -2.48
N GLU A 305 -8.63 -7.55 -3.12
CA GLU A 305 -7.30 -7.97 -3.56
C GLU A 305 -7.28 -8.18 -5.07
N HIS A 306 -6.22 -7.70 -5.69
CA HIS A 306 -5.85 -8.02 -7.07
C HIS A 306 -4.82 -9.13 -7.02
N MET A 307 -5.30 -10.39 -7.09
CA MET A 307 -4.46 -11.58 -6.94
C MET A 307 -3.90 -12.02 -8.29
N LEU A 308 -2.58 -12.25 -8.33
CA LEU A 308 -1.88 -12.88 -9.45
C LEU A 308 -1.26 -14.20 -9.01
N GLU A 309 -1.07 -15.12 -9.94
CA GLU A 309 -0.50 -16.45 -9.68
C GLU A 309 0.93 -16.52 -10.24
N GLY A 310 1.86 -17.02 -9.40
CA GLY A 310 3.25 -17.27 -9.78
C GLY A 310 4.17 -16.07 -9.56
N VAL A 311 5.24 -16.30 -8.81
CA VAL A 311 6.24 -15.27 -8.48
C VAL A 311 6.89 -14.63 -9.70
N GLU A 312 7.02 -15.39 -10.78
CA GLU A 312 7.56 -14.95 -12.07
C GLU A 312 6.80 -13.74 -12.67
N ASN A 313 5.55 -13.53 -12.25
CA ASN A 313 4.70 -12.42 -12.68
C ASN A 313 4.85 -11.15 -11.82
N ALA A 314 5.63 -11.18 -10.73
CA ALA A 314 5.73 -10.05 -9.80
C ALA A 314 6.24 -8.77 -10.47
N GLY A 315 7.24 -8.84 -11.36
CA GLY A 315 7.76 -7.68 -12.08
C GLY A 315 6.71 -7.01 -12.98
N VAL A 316 5.96 -7.79 -13.75
CA VAL A 316 4.86 -7.28 -14.60
C VAL A 316 3.75 -6.68 -13.75
N ALA A 317 3.35 -7.38 -12.69
CA ALA A 317 2.31 -6.92 -11.78
C ALA A 317 2.71 -5.63 -11.03
N PHE A 318 4.00 -5.45 -10.72
CA PHE A 318 4.51 -4.21 -10.15
C PHE A 318 4.40 -3.04 -11.14
N CYS A 319 4.74 -3.26 -12.42
CA CYS A 319 4.53 -2.25 -13.47
C CYS A 319 3.05 -1.85 -13.62
N ASP A 320 2.14 -2.80 -13.43
CA ASP A 320 0.71 -2.59 -13.52
C ASP A 320 0.16 -1.65 -12.42
N LEU A 321 0.83 -1.56 -11.26
CA LEU A 321 0.50 -0.56 -10.23
C LEU A 321 0.62 0.86 -10.78
N PHE A 322 1.71 1.16 -11.49
CA PHE A 322 1.99 2.49 -12.06
C PHE A 322 1.17 2.77 -13.33
N ALA A 323 0.68 1.72 -13.98
CA ALA A 323 -0.30 1.83 -15.07
C ALA A 323 -1.74 1.98 -14.56
N GLY A 324 -1.95 1.79 -13.24
CA GLY A 324 -3.26 1.84 -12.62
C GLY A 324 -4.17 0.70 -13.08
N ARG A 325 -3.66 -0.53 -13.23
CA ARG A 325 -4.46 -1.70 -13.66
C ARG A 325 -5.01 -2.53 -12.51
N ASN A 326 -4.55 -2.30 -11.28
CA ASN A 326 -5.03 -2.97 -10.08
C ASN A 326 -6.32 -2.35 -9.53
N PHE A 327 -7.07 -3.14 -8.77
CA PHE A 327 -8.13 -2.67 -7.87
C PHE A 327 -7.91 -3.31 -6.49
N GLY A 328 -7.81 -2.48 -5.46
CA GLY A 328 -7.42 -2.93 -4.12
C GLY A 328 -5.93 -3.25 -4.00
N LYS A 329 -5.59 -4.15 -3.09
CA LYS A 329 -4.22 -4.58 -2.81
C LYS A 329 -3.74 -5.59 -3.85
N THR A 330 -2.60 -5.34 -4.47
CA THR A 330 -1.97 -6.31 -5.37
C THR A 330 -1.12 -7.28 -4.56
N VAL A 331 -1.43 -8.56 -4.72
CA VAL A 331 -0.77 -9.70 -4.07
C VAL A 331 -0.46 -10.77 -5.11
N VAL A 332 0.72 -11.35 -5.03
CA VAL A 332 1.09 -12.51 -5.84
C VAL A 332 1.03 -13.75 -4.96
N ARG A 333 0.24 -14.74 -5.37
CA ARG A 333 0.27 -16.08 -4.78
C ARG A 333 1.44 -16.85 -5.38
N VAL A 334 2.35 -17.30 -4.54
CA VAL A 334 3.49 -18.11 -4.95
C VAL A 334 3.00 -19.54 -5.22
N ARG A 335 3.22 -20.04 -6.45
CA ARG A 335 2.89 -21.43 -6.77
C ARG A 335 3.80 -22.34 -5.96
N GLN A 336 3.22 -23.37 -5.36
CA GLN A 336 3.97 -24.44 -4.73
C GLN A 336 4.23 -25.52 -5.79
N GLU A 337 5.47 -26.01 -5.90
CA GLU A 337 5.72 -27.24 -6.64
C GLU A 337 5.17 -28.42 -5.82
N ASP A 338 4.34 -29.26 -6.42
CA ASP A 338 3.80 -30.49 -5.84
C ASP A 338 4.90 -31.52 -5.52
#